data_11aef461037ee6739b90936cf9d4a54a
#
_entry.id   11aef461037ee6739b90936cf9d4a54a
#
_cell.length_a   1.000
_cell.length_b   1.000
_cell.length_c   1.000
_cell.angle_alpha   90.00
_cell.angle_beta   90.00
_cell.angle_gamma   90.00
#
_symmetry.space_group_name_H-M   'P 1'
#
loop_
_entity.id
_entity.type
_entity.pdbx_description
1 polymer ?
#
loop_
_entity_poly.entity_id
_entity_poly.type
_entity_poly.pdbx_seq_one_letter_code
_entity_poly.pdbx_strand_id
1 'polypeptide(L)'
;MKRAIAAVTVLIGVSLAAPTSAHAAGYDGICTGADALTGVTVVVDFQELDGNGGVAAPTITRCSPNASPGTARTGIKALQDAGIPVAGTARWGLGFVCRLNGRPTATENIPITGNPTYHEPCFNTPPASAYWGYWHADGHGTTWTYSSFGALNRNVIPGGFEGWSFSLNKTATTNPVPRVTPTNPAL
;
A
#
# COMPACT_ATOMS: atom_id res chain seq x y z
N MET A 1 1.59 -72.68 -35.44
CA MET A 1 1.70 -71.22 -35.50
C MET A 1 0.97 -70.62 -34.27
N LYS A 2 1.73 -70.19 -33.25
CA LYS A 2 1.18 -69.60 -32.05
C LYS A 2 1.30 -68.06 -32.18
N ARG A 3 0.20 -67.35 -32.20
CA ARG A 3 0.15 -65.89 -32.20
C ARG A 3 0.17 -65.38 -30.74
N ALA A 4 1.20 -64.64 -30.38
CA ALA A 4 1.26 -63.94 -29.11
C ALA A 4 0.50 -62.58 -29.24
N ILE A 5 -0.44 -62.35 -28.38
CA ILE A 5 -1.16 -61.05 -28.24
C ILE A 5 -0.44 -60.26 -27.14
N ALA A 6 0.19 -59.14 -27.53
CA ALA A 6 0.78 -58.20 -26.57
C ALA A 6 -0.31 -57.25 -26.06
N ALA A 7 -0.55 -57.29 -24.75
CA ALA A 7 -1.44 -56.34 -24.09
C ALA A 7 -0.66 -55.02 -23.81
N VAL A 8 -1.11 -53.92 -24.39
CA VAL A 8 -0.59 -52.57 -24.11
C VAL A 8 -1.37 -51.98 -22.91
N THR A 9 -0.72 -51.83 -21.77
CA THR A 9 -1.31 -51.18 -20.61
C THR A 9 -1.06 -49.68 -20.71
N VAL A 10 -2.10 -48.89 -20.97
CA VAL A 10 -2.04 -47.43 -20.97
C VAL A 10 -2.20 -46.96 -19.51
N LEU A 11 -1.13 -46.42 -18.92
CA LEU A 11 -1.15 -45.73 -17.65
C LEU A 11 -1.65 -44.27 -17.87
N ILE A 12 -2.88 -44.00 -17.47
CA ILE A 12 -3.44 -42.65 -17.44
C ILE A 12 -2.93 -41.99 -16.15
N GLY A 13 -1.92 -41.13 -16.28
CA GLY A 13 -1.43 -40.28 -15.20
C GLY A 13 -2.45 -39.18 -14.89
N VAL A 14 -3.12 -39.27 -13.75
CA VAL A 14 -3.95 -38.21 -13.22
C VAL A 14 -3.01 -37.15 -12.59
N SER A 15 -2.80 -36.05 -13.27
CA SER A 15 -2.10 -34.90 -12.71
C SER A 15 -3.03 -34.17 -11.71
N LEU A 16 -2.79 -34.35 -10.42
CA LEU A 16 -3.38 -33.56 -9.37
C LEU A 16 -2.78 -32.14 -9.43
N ALA A 17 -3.47 -31.21 -10.08
CA ALA A 17 -3.15 -29.80 -9.97
C ALA A 17 -3.42 -29.38 -8.52
N ALA A 18 -2.36 -29.01 -7.77
CA ALA A 18 -2.50 -28.40 -6.46
C ALA A 18 -3.29 -27.09 -6.61
N PRO A 19 -4.28 -26.82 -5.73
CA PRO A 19 -4.97 -25.54 -5.76
C PRO A 19 -3.95 -24.44 -5.49
N THR A 20 -3.73 -23.58 -6.48
CA THR A 20 -3.02 -22.32 -6.25
C THR A 20 -3.92 -21.48 -5.35
N SER A 21 -3.46 -21.22 -4.13
CA SER A 21 -4.15 -20.28 -3.23
C SER A 21 -4.21 -18.93 -3.94
N ALA A 22 -5.38 -18.59 -4.48
CA ALA A 22 -5.62 -17.25 -4.97
C ALA A 22 -5.47 -16.32 -3.77
N HIS A 23 -4.46 -15.46 -3.77
CA HIS A 23 -4.34 -14.38 -2.78
C HIS A 23 -5.61 -13.55 -2.87
N ALA A 24 -6.29 -13.34 -1.74
CA ALA A 24 -7.43 -12.45 -1.71
C ALA A 24 -6.95 -11.06 -2.18
N ALA A 25 -7.53 -10.58 -3.27
CA ALA A 25 -7.23 -9.25 -3.78
C ALA A 25 -7.69 -8.19 -2.78
N GLY A 26 -6.94 -7.09 -2.66
CA GLY A 26 -7.36 -5.94 -1.88
C GLY A 26 -8.71 -5.40 -2.37
N TYR A 27 -9.53 -4.89 -1.45
CA TYR A 27 -10.85 -4.35 -1.75
C TYR A 27 -11.05 -2.95 -1.15
N ASP A 28 -12.05 -2.22 -1.63
CA ASP A 28 -12.34 -0.86 -1.19
C ASP A 28 -12.90 -0.82 0.23
N GLY A 29 -12.52 0.19 0.99
CA GLY A 29 -12.94 0.41 2.36
C GLY A 29 -11.99 -0.17 3.41
N ILE A 30 -12.41 -0.10 4.68
CA ILE A 30 -11.69 -0.71 5.80
C ILE A 30 -11.79 -2.24 5.74
N CYS A 31 -10.85 -2.92 6.36
CA CYS A 31 -10.92 -4.37 6.49
C CYS A 31 -12.13 -4.81 7.31
N THR A 32 -12.86 -5.83 6.83
CA THR A 32 -14.06 -6.37 7.47
C THR A 32 -13.98 -7.90 7.61
N GLY A 33 -14.89 -8.49 8.39
CA GLY A 33 -14.92 -9.94 8.59
C GLY A 33 -13.61 -10.45 9.18
N ALA A 34 -13.08 -11.55 8.65
CA ALA A 34 -11.81 -12.14 9.09
C ALA A 34 -10.61 -11.21 8.85
N ASP A 35 -10.65 -10.40 7.79
CA ASP A 35 -9.58 -9.47 7.46
C ASP A 35 -9.49 -8.30 8.45
N ALA A 36 -10.57 -7.99 9.17
CA ALA A 36 -10.52 -6.99 10.23
C ALA A 36 -9.51 -7.33 11.33
N LEU A 37 -9.22 -8.61 11.56
CA LEU A 37 -8.28 -9.06 12.60
C LEU A 37 -6.89 -9.40 12.03
N THR A 38 -6.80 -9.80 10.77
CA THR A 38 -5.58 -10.32 10.17
C THR A 38 -5.03 -9.47 9.04
N GLY A 39 -5.88 -8.71 8.38
CA GLY A 39 -5.55 -7.75 7.34
C GLY A 39 -5.04 -6.43 7.90
N VAL A 40 -4.85 -5.46 7.01
CA VAL A 40 -4.46 -4.09 7.34
C VAL A 40 -5.25 -3.13 6.44
N THR A 41 -5.85 -2.11 7.04
CA THR A 41 -6.46 -1.03 6.27
C THR A 41 -5.40 -0.05 5.80
N VAL A 42 -5.33 0.17 4.49
CA VAL A 42 -4.39 1.10 3.86
C VAL A 42 -5.12 2.37 3.47
N VAL A 43 -4.56 3.51 3.85
CA VAL A 43 -5.08 4.85 3.56
C VAL A 43 -4.05 5.65 2.77
N VAL A 44 -4.44 6.21 1.62
CA VAL A 44 -3.65 7.19 0.88
C VAL A 44 -4.42 8.50 0.84
N ASP A 45 -3.86 9.51 1.47
CA ASP A 45 -4.44 10.84 1.58
C ASP A 45 -3.60 11.87 0.82
N PHE A 46 -4.14 12.38 -0.27
CA PHE A 46 -3.44 13.28 -1.15
C PHE A 46 -3.28 14.70 -0.58
N GLN A 47 -4.06 15.06 0.44
CA GLN A 47 -3.99 16.39 1.08
C GLN A 47 -4.02 17.53 0.03
N GLU A 48 -3.06 18.46 0.12
CA GLU A 48 -2.94 19.58 -0.81
C GLU A 48 -2.46 19.20 -2.23
N LEU A 49 -2.04 17.96 -2.48
CA LEU A 49 -1.65 17.51 -3.83
C LEU A 49 -2.81 17.59 -4.83
N ASP A 50 -4.04 17.66 -4.35
CA ASP A 50 -5.23 17.87 -5.18
C ASP A 50 -5.57 19.30 -5.50
N GLY A 51 -4.77 20.20 -5.09
CA GLY A 51 -4.91 21.65 -5.04
C GLY A 51 -5.26 22.43 -6.31
N ASN A 52 -5.97 21.87 -7.26
CA ASN A 52 -6.70 22.66 -8.24
C ASN A 52 -7.95 23.27 -7.60
N GLY A 53 -7.76 24.33 -6.80
CA GLY A 53 -8.85 25.16 -6.28
C GLY A 53 -9.39 24.77 -4.89
N GLY A 54 -8.65 24.05 -4.08
CA GLY A 54 -9.00 23.83 -2.65
C GLY A 54 -10.03 22.76 -2.36
N VAL A 55 -10.40 21.95 -3.34
CA VAL A 55 -11.20 20.74 -3.10
C VAL A 55 -10.22 19.58 -2.85
N ALA A 56 -10.16 19.13 -1.61
CA ALA A 56 -9.36 17.97 -1.26
C ALA A 56 -9.86 16.73 -2.02
N ALA A 57 -8.95 15.97 -2.67
CA ALA A 57 -9.31 14.68 -3.26
C ALA A 57 -9.89 13.74 -2.22
N PRO A 58 -10.74 12.84 -2.64
CA PRO A 58 -11.15 11.75 -1.79
C PRO A 58 -9.94 10.91 -1.41
N THR A 59 -9.80 10.57 -0.13
CA THR A 59 -8.80 9.60 0.32
C THR A 59 -9.08 8.25 -0.29
N ILE A 60 -8.03 7.52 -0.67
CA ILE A 60 -8.14 6.11 -1.00
C ILE A 60 -8.08 5.34 0.31
N THR A 61 -9.08 4.51 0.56
CA THR A 61 -9.09 3.56 1.68
C THR A 61 -9.33 2.17 1.12
N ARG A 62 -8.41 1.24 1.38
CA ARG A 62 -8.50 -0.14 0.90
C ARG A 62 -8.07 -1.12 1.97
N CYS A 63 -8.75 -2.25 2.03
CA CYS A 63 -8.26 -3.39 2.80
C CYS A 63 -7.15 -4.10 2.03
N SER A 64 -6.11 -4.46 2.75
CA SER A 64 -5.05 -5.37 2.35
C SER A 64 -5.21 -6.67 3.14
N PRO A 65 -5.91 -7.68 2.61
CA PRO A 65 -6.06 -8.97 3.26
C PRO A 65 -4.71 -9.63 3.53
N ASN A 66 -4.60 -10.40 4.60
CA ASN A 66 -3.40 -11.20 4.84
C ASN A 66 -3.66 -12.65 4.45
N ALA A 67 -3.21 -13.02 3.26
CA ALA A 67 -3.36 -14.38 2.73
C ALA A 67 -2.62 -15.45 3.55
N SER A 68 -1.67 -15.01 4.40
CA SER A 68 -0.89 -15.89 5.28
C SER A 68 -0.86 -15.29 6.69
N PRO A 69 -1.96 -15.40 7.47
CA PRO A 69 -2.02 -14.90 8.84
C PRO A 69 -0.85 -15.42 9.68
N GLY A 70 -0.25 -14.53 10.49
CA GLY A 70 0.95 -14.84 11.27
C GLY A 70 2.27 -14.61 10.53
N THR A 71 2.25 -14.39 9.21
CA THR A 71 3.45 -13.98 8.47
C THR A 71 3.62 -12.46 8.53
N ALA A 72 4.78 -12.02 8.99
CA ALA A 72 5.12 -10.60 9.00
C ALA A 72 5.20 -10.05 7.57
N ARG A 73 4.63 -8.87 7.34
CA ARG A 73 4.72 -8.16 6.06
C ARG A 73 4.95 -6.68 6.28
N THR A 74 5.65 -6.06 5.36
CA THR A 74 6.01 -4.64 5.45
C THR A 74 4.84 -3.73 5.03
N GLY A 75 4.90 -2.44 5.39
CA GLY A 75 3.94 -1.44 4.95
C GLY A 75 3.87 -1.35 3.41
N ILE A 76 5.01 -1.44 2.71
CA ILE A 76 5.03 -1.48 1.24
C ILE A 76 4.30 -2.72 0.71
N LYS A 77 4.48 -3.87 1.33
CA LYS A 77 3.77 -5.09 0.91
C LYS A 77 2.26 -4.94 1.12
N ALA A 78 1.84 -4.37 2.25
CA ALA A 78 0.43 -4.09 2.50
C ALA A 78 -0.18 -3.12 1.46
N LEU A 79 0.55 -2.07 1.09
CA LEU A 79 0.16 -1.13 0.04
C LEU A 79 -0.04 -1.83 -1.32
N GLN A 80 0.89 -2.69 -1.69
CA GLN A 80 0.82 -3.48 -2.93
C GLN A 80 -0.34 -4.49 -2.91
N ASP A 81 -0.53 -5.20 -1.79
CA ASP A 81 -1.62 -6.17 -1.60
C ASP A 81 -2.99 -5.50 -1.59
N ALA A 82 -3.07 -4.24 -1.13
CA ALA A 82 -4.25 -3.40 -1.27
C ALA A 82 -4.56 -3.03 -2.73
N GLY A 83 -3.68 -3.36 -3.68
CA GLY A 83 -3.84 -3.03 -5.09
C GLY A 83 -3.61 -1.55 -5.40
N ILE A 84 -2.85 -0.83 -4.57
CA ILE A 84 -2.52 0.58 -4.80
C ILE A 84 -1.18 0.66 -5.52
N PRO A 85 -1.13 1.20 -6.75
CA PRO A 85 0.11 1.40 -7.48
C PRO A 85 1.10 2.27 -6.69
N VAL A 86 2.33 1.80 -6.54
CA VAL A 86 3.41 2.50 -5.83
C VAL A 86 4.64 2.59 -6.72
N ALA A 87 5.24 3.77 -6.78
CA ALA A 87 6.54 3.99 -7.41
C ALA A 87 7.53 4.55 -6.39
N GLY A 88 8.72 3.98 -6.41
CA GLY A 88 9.86 4.49 -5.68
C GLY A 88 10.79 5.29 -6.57
N THR A 89 11.75 5.97 -5.99
CA THR A 89 12.75 6.74 -6.72
C THR A 89 13.74 5.83 -7.45
N ALA A 90 14.32 6.31 -8.55
CA ALA A 90 15.31 5.54 -9.32
C ALA A 90 16.53 5.16 -8.47
N ARG A 91 16.94 6.04 -7.56
CA ARG A 91 18.13 5.82 -6.73
C ARG A 91 17.90 4.85 -5.57
N TRP A 92 16.72 4.88 -4.94
CA TRP A 92 16.48 4.18 -3.68
C TRP A 92 15.34 3.15 -3.77
N GLY A 93 14.75 2.98 -4.95
CA GLY A 93 13.59 2.11 -5.12
C GLY A 93 12.47 2.49 -4.15
N LEU A 94 11.75 1.48 -3.66
CA LEU A 94 10.66 1.66 -2.71
C LEU A 94 11.08 2.09 -1.30
N GLY A 95 12.39 2.25 -1.05
CA GLY A 95 12.88 2.89 0.17
C GLY A 95 12.45 4.35 0.31
N PHE A 96 12.22 5.03 -0.84
CA PHE A 96 11.62 6.35 -0.91
C PHE A 96 10.49 6.35 -1.93
N VAL A 97 9.26 6.32 -1.43
CA VAL A 97 8.06 6.41 -2.26
C VAL A 97 7.96 7.80 -2.86
N CYS A 98 7.85 7.89 -4.18
CA CYS A 98 7.67 9.16 -4.89
C CYS A 98 6.28 9.29 -5.51
N ARG A 99 5.57 8.18 -5.82
CA ARG A 99 4.19 8.21 -6.32
C ARG A 99 3.33 7.14 -5.67
N LEU A 100 2.11 7.53 -5.33
CA LEU A 100 1.06 6.62 -4.93
C LEU A 100 -0.16 6.83 -5.83
N ASN A 101 -0.71 5.74 -6.34
CA ASN A 101 -1.81 5.76 -7.32
C ASN A 101 -1.51 6.71 -8.50
N GLY A 102 -0.25 6.70 -8.96
CA GLY A 102 0.21 7.54 -10.08
C GLY A 102 0.47 9.01 -9.75
N ARG A 103 0.30 9.45 -8.49
CA ARG A 103 0.44 10.85 -8.09
C ARG A 103 1.58 11.09 -7.09
N PRO A 104 2.24 12.29 -7.14
CA PRO A 104 2.10 13.29 -8.19
C PRO A 104 2.52 12.75 -9.56
N THR A 105 1.89 13.22 -10.66
CA THR A 105 2.34 12.84 -12.00
C THR A 105 3.68 13.51 -12.34
N ALA A 106 4.37 13.05 -13.40
CA ALA A 106 5.65 13.63 -13.79
C ALA A 106 5.56 15.10 -14.25
N THR A 107 4.37 15.55 -14.63
CA THR A 107 4.10 16.88 -15.14
C THR A 107 3.20 17.71 -14.20
N GLU A 108 2.85 17.16 -13.05
CA GLU A 108 2.02 17.84 -12.07
C GLU A 108 2.82 18.92 -11.34
N ASN A 109 2.32 20.15 -11.34
CA ASN A 109 2.92 21.22 -10.57
C ASN A 109 2.68 21.01 -9.07
N ILE A 110 3.76 21.00 -8.31
CA ILE A 110 3.75 20.92 -6.85
C ILE A 110 4.27 22.26 -6.33
N PRO A 111 3.41 23.13 -5.78
CA PRO A 111 3.80 24.51 -5.44
C PRO A 111 4.62 24.55 -4.13
N ILE A 112 5.87 24.05 -4.19
CA ILE A 112 6.79 24.16 -3.06
C ILE A 112 7.26 25.62 -2.87
N THR A 113 7.53 26.00 -1.63
CA THR A 113 8.03 27.32 -1.30
C THR A 113 9.33 27.60 -2.06
N GLY A 114 9.35 28.69 -2.82
CA GLY A 114 10.49 29.08 -3.66
C GLY A 114 10.55 28.43 -5.05
N ASN A 115 9.70 27.43 -5.34
CA ASN A 115 9.57 26.87 -6.69
C ASN A 115 8.13 26.37 -6.93
N PRO A 116 7.20 27.23 -7.34
CA PRO A 116 5.79 26.89 -7.50
C PRO A 116 5.49 25.93 -8.67
N THR A 117 6.46 25.71 -9.54
CA THR A 117 6.34 24.82 -10.70
C THR A 117 7.22 23.57 -10.54
N TYR A 118 7.55 23.18 -9.31
CA TYR A 118 8.30 21.95 -9.07
C TYR A 118 7.53 20.73 -9.57
N HIS A 119 8.22 19.82 -10.21
CA HIS A 119 7.72 18.48 -10.59
C HIS A 119 8.56 17.42 -9.91
N GLU A 120 7.92 16.35 -9.43
CA GLU A 120 8.64 15.23 -8.82
C GLU A 120 9.19 14.28 -9.90
N PRO A 121 10.52 14.25 -10.14
CA PRO A 121 11.12 13.40 -11.18
C PRO A 121 11.25 11.92 -10.76
N CYS A 122 11.01 11.58 -9.51
CA CYS A 122 11.25 10.24 -8.93
C CYS A 122 12.68 9.72 -9.13
N PHE A 123 13.65 10.60 -9.11
CA PHE A 123 15.06 10.23 -9.30
C PHE A 123 15.82 10.07 -7.98
N ASN A 124 15.84 11.11 -7.17
CA ASN A 124 16.47 11.14 -5.84
C ASN A 124 15.41 11.14 -4.73
N THR A 125 15.87 11.27 -3.48
CA THR A 125 15.01 11.53 -2.34
C THR A 125 14.13 12.74 -2.63
N PRO A 126 12.79 12.65 -2.49
CA PRO A 126 11.90 13.78 -2.61
C PRO A 126 12.30 14.91 -1.65
N PRO A 127 12.08 16.19 -2.00
CA PRO A 127 12.45 17.31 -1.14
C PRO A 127 11.63 17.30 0.15
N ALA A 128 12.21 17.82 1.23
CA ALA A 128 11.53 17.91 2.53
C ALA A 128 10.25 18.79 2.48
N SER A 129 10.08 19.60 1.44
CA SER A 129 8.90 20.43 1.20
C SER A 129 7.78 19.72 0.45
N ALA A 130 8.02 18.52 -0.13
CA ALA A 130 6.99 17.78 -0.87
C ALA A 130 7.32 16.28 -0.88
N TYR A 131 6.64 15.49 -0.04
CA TYR A 131 6.88 14.06 0.06
C TYR A 131 5.69 13.32 0.67
N TRP A 132 5.67 11.99 0.57
CA TRP A 132 4.71 11.12 1.23
C TRP A 132 5.15 10.82 2.66
N GLY A 133 4.47 11.39 3.65
CA GLY A 133 4.63 11.02 5.06
C GLY A 133 4.00 9.66 5.33
N TYR A 134 4.68 8.81 6.09
CA TYR A 134 4.20 7.46 6.43
C TYR A 134 3.75 7.38 7.88
N TRP A 135 2.55 6.84 8.08
CA TRP A 135 1.83 6.77 9.35
C TRP A 135 1.34 5.35 9.62
N HIS A 136 1.09 5.04 10.87
CA HIS A 136 0.47 3.78 11.28
C HIS A 136 -0.41 3.94 12.51
N ALA A 137 -1.34 2.99 12.72
CA ALA A 137 -2.13 2.86 13.93
C ALA A 137 -2.45 1.38 14.18
N ASP A 138 -2.71 1.04 15.45
CA ASP A 138 -3.05 -0.33 15.85
C ASP A 138 -4.54 -0.68 15.67
N GLY A 139 -5.37 0.31 15.36
CA GLY A 139 -6.81 0.12 15.15
C GLY A 139 -7.67 0.23 16.39
N HIS A 140 -7.07 0.27 17.60
CA HIS A 140 -7.82 0.37 18.88
C HIS A 140 -8.28 1.79 19.22
N GLY A 141 -7.74 2.80 18.56
CA GLY A 141 -7.99 4.20 18.88
C GLY A 141 -8.29 5.04 17.65
N THR A 142 -8.16 6.35 17.82
CA THR A 142 -8.42 7.34 16.76
C THR A 142 -7.15 8.06 16.31
N THR A 143 -5.98 7.65 16.82
CA THR A 143 -4.73 8.40 16.68
C THR A 143 -3.77 7.71 15.74
N TRP A 144 -3.27 8.46 14.75
CA TRP A 144 -2.16 8.07 13.92
C TRP A 144 -0.81 8.35 14.59
N THR A 145 0.15 7.48 14.38
CA THR A 145 1.54 7.68 14.78
C THR A 145 2.40 7.86 13.53
N TYR A 146 3.18 8.94 13.47
CA TYR A 146 4.17 9.12 12.40
C TYR A 146 5.25 8.04 12.54
N SER A 147 5.54 7.34 11.45
CA SER A 147 6.49 6.23 11.49
C SER A 147 7.94 6.73 11.58
N SER A 148 8.68 6.21 12.55
CA SER A 148 10.14 6.41 12.66
C SER A 148 10.94 5.57 11.66
N PHE A 149 10.28 4.65 10.95
CA PHE A 149 10.90 3.75 9.97
C PHE A 149 10.24 3.90 8.61
N GLY A 150 11.00 3.68 7.55
CA GLY A 150 10.43 3.57 6.21
C GLY A 150 9.51 2.36 6.08
N ALA A 151 8.53 2.45 5.19
CA ALA A 151 7.51 1.42 4.99
C ALA A 151 8.07 0.07 4.50
N LEU A 152 9.32 0.01 3.98
CA LEU A 152 10.04 -1.24 3.71
C LEU A 152 10.56 -1.93 4.97
N ASN A 153 10.82 -1.17 6.03
CA ASN A 153 11.55 -1.63 7.20
C ASN A 153 10.67 -1.79 8.44
N ARG A 154 9.37 -1.52 8.30
CA ARG A 154 8.40 -1.67 9.37
C ARG A 154 7.39 -2.75 9.02
N ASN A 155 7.18 -3.70 9.95
CA ASN A 155 6.11 -4.67 9.84
C ASN A 155 4.78 -4.03 10.25
N VAL A 156 3.73 -4.34 9.51
CA VAL A 156 2.37 -3.89 9.81
C VAL A 156 1.81 -4.58 11.05
N ILE A 157 0.86 -3.93 11.71
CA ILE A 157 0.10 -4.51 12.82
C ILE A 157 -1.16 -5.15 12.23
N PRO A 158 -1.40 -6.47 12.40
CA PRO A 158 -2.65 -7.10 12.00
C PRO A 158 -3.86 -6.42 12.65
N GLY A 159 -4.90 -6.17 11.88
CA GLY A 159 -6.08 -5.41 12.33
C GLY A 159 -5.87 -3.89 12.37
N GLY A 160 -4.64 -3.42 12.18
CA GLY A 160 -4.28 -2.01 12.22
C GLY A 160 -4.44 -1.28 10.89
N PHE A 161 -3.84 -0.10 10.85
CA PHE A 161 -3.88 0.82 9.71
C PHE A 161 -2.48 1.25 9.29
N GLU A 162 -2.29 1.38 7.99
CA GLU A 162 -1.11 1.96 7.37
C GLU A 162 -1.54 3.17 6.53
N GLY A 163 -0.93 4.32 6.76
CA GLY A 163 -1.33 5.59 6.17
C GLY A 163 -0.21 6.28 5.43
N TRP A 164 -0.50 6.83 4.27
CA TRP A 164 0.36 7.78 3.56
C TRP A 164 -0.40 9.08 3.38
N SER A 165 0.22 10.18 3.80
CA SER A 165 -0.34 11.52 3.69
C SER A 165 0.67 12.42 2.98
N PHE A 166 0.23 13.13 1.92
CA PHE A 166 1.13 14.00 1.19
C PHE A 166 1.44 15.25 2.00
N SER A 167 2.71 15.51 2.22
CA SER A 167 3.22 16.66 2.97
C SER A 167 3.72 17.72 2.01
N LEU A 168 3.05 18.87 1.96
CA LEU A 168 3.43 20.01 1.13
C LEU A 168 3.75 21.21 2.00
N ASN A 169 4.99 21.72 1.91
CA ASN A 169 5.49 22.89 2.65
C ASN A 169 5.28 22.80 4.18
N LYS A 170 5.32 21.59 4.72
CA LYS A 170 5.18 21.33 6.15
C LYS A 170 6.54 21.05 6.79
N THR A 171 6.56 21.06 8.11
CA THR A 171 7.72 20.66 8.93
C THR A 171 7.46 19.27 9.52
N ALA A 172 8.45 18.66 10.15
CA ALA A 172 8.30 17.38 10.84
C ALA A 172 7.20 17.41 11.92
N THR A 173 6.94 18.57 12.53
CA THR A 173 5.92 18.75 13.57
C THR A 173 4.55 19.14 13.01
N THR A 174 4.45 19.53 11.76
CA THR A 174 3.21 19.96 11.10
C THR A 174 2.80 19.05 9.94
N ASN A 175 3.45 17.89 9.79
CA ASN A 175 3.06 16.90 8.80
C ASN A 175 1.58 16.56 8.91
N PRO A 176 0.84 16.57 7.80
CA PRO A 176 -0.58 16.30 7.83
C PRO A 176 -0.83 14.82 8.19
N VAL A 177 -1.71 14.63 9.14
CA VAL A 177 -2.22 13.31 9.53
C VAL A 177 -3.22 12.84 8.46
N PRO A 178 -3.26 11.55 8.09
CA PRO A 178 -4.32 11.04 7.22
C PRO A 178 -5.71 11.37 7.80
N ARG A 179 -6.64 11.85 6.95
CA ARG A 179 -7.98 12.33 7.36
C ARG A 179 -8.94 11.22 7.76
N VAL A 180 -8.63 9.97 7.42
CA VAL A 180 -9.43 8.82 7.87
C VAL A 180 -9.10 8.48 9.31
N THR A 181 -10.10 8.33 10.15
CA THR A 181 -9.92 7.89 11.55
C THR A 181 -9.50 6.42 11.57
N PRO A 182 -8.36 6.06 12.20
CA PRO A 182 -7.83 4.69 12.16
C PRO A 182 -8.47 3.79 13.23
N THR A 183 -9.78 3.69 13.24
CA THR A 183 -10.54 2.84 14.17
C THR A 183 -11.03 1.59 13.46
N ASN A 184 -10.68 0.44 14.01
CA ASN A 184 -11.15 -0.85 13.55
C ASN A 184 -12.35 -1.27 14.43
N PRO A 185 -13.57 -1.38 13.88
CA PRO A 185 -14.76 -1.70 14.69
C PRO A 185 -14.79 -3.14 15.20
N ALA A 186 -13.84 -3.99 14.80
CA ALA A 186 -13.74 -5.39 15.25
C ALA A 186 -12.74 -5.57 16.43
N LEU A 187 -12.05 -4.51 16.87
CA LEU A 187 -11.09 -4.51 17.99
C LEU A 187 -11.66 -3.78 19.27
#